data_1fed95148a11cf02481ab8ca586eba70
#
_entry.id   1fed95148a11cf02481ab8ca586eba70
#
_cell.length_a   1.000
_cell.length_b   1.000
_cell.length_c   1.000
_cell.angle_alpha   90.00
_cell.angle_beta   90.00
_cell.angle_gamma   90.00
#
_symmetry.space_group_name_H-M   'P 1'
#
loop_
_entity.id
_entity.type
_entity.pdbx_description
1 polymer ?
#
loop_
_entity_poly.entity_id
_entity_poly.type
_entity_poly.pdbx_seq_one_letter_code
_entity_poly.pdbx_strand_id
1 'polypeptide(L)'
;MRKTKISWTKVPWNVVTGCSKASAGCDNCYAADMARRLKGMGMKKYSNGFAPTCHPDCLDEPLTWKEPTLVFVPSMGDLFHPEIPDEFIEKVIETIEKTPQHTYQILTKRPSRMAQFFTTHAIPDNVWVGSSVENAAVIHRIETLKNIDTLRRFLSMEPLIGDLGNIEELLEGIGWVIAGGESGNRAREMKEAWVLDLKNQCDKLGIPFFFKQWGAWKAGKK
;
A
#
# COMPACT_ATOMS: atom_id res chain seq x y z
N MET A 1 4.67 -11.20 -17.31
CA MET A 1 4.70 -10.34 -16.10
C MET A 1 4.61 -8.87 -16.49
N ARG A 2 3.62 -8.12 -16.02
CA ARG A 2 3.37 -6.72 -16.39
C ARG A 2 4.10 -5.80 -15.40
N LYS A 3 5.14 -5.09 -15.85
CA LYS A 3 5.88 -4.14 -14.99
C LYS A 3 5.02 -2.93 -14.62
N THR A 4 5.22 -2.39 -13.41
CA THR A 4 4.58 -1.17 -12.93
C THR A 4 5.49 0.05 -13.11
N LYS A 5 4.88 1.27 -13.03
CA LYS A 5 5.61 2.54 -12.91
C LYS A 5 5.82 2.96 -11.45
N ILE A 6 5.37 2.15 -10.48
CA ILE A 6 5.59 2.39 -9.06
C ILE A 6 7.06 2.09 -8.77
N SER A 7 7.83 3.10 -8.35
CA SER A 7 9.30 3.04 -8.31
C SER A 7 9.88 2.14 -7.21
N TRP A 8 9.10 1.84 -6.17
CA TRP A 8 9.52 1.02 -5.03
C TRP A 8 9.09 -0.45 -5.13
N THR A 9 8.51 -0.87 -6.24
CA THR A 9 8.12 -2.26 -6.52
C THR A 9 8.31 -2.59 -8.00
N LYS A 10 8.19 -3.86 -8.37
CA LYS A 10 8.38 -4.28 -9.79
C LYS A 10 7.09 -4.67 -10.47
N VAL A 11 6.21 -5.39 -9.77
CA VAL A 11 4.99 -5.96 -10.35
C VAL A 11 3.80 -5.73 -9.42
N PRO A 12 2.67 -5.19 -9.91
CA PRO A 12 1.43 -5.18 -9.14
C PRO A 12 0.70 -6.50 -9.34
N TRP A 13 0.28 -7.10 -8.24
CA TRP A 13 -0.61 -8.27 -8.25
C TRP A 13 -1.99 -7.85 -7.74
N ASN A 14 -2.91 -7.61 -8.68
CA ASN A 14 -4.23 -7.10 -8.38
C ASN A 14 -5.25 -8.24 -8.31
N VAL A 15 -5.15 -9.10 -7.32
CA VAL A 15 -6.14 -10.15 -6.98
C VAL A 15 -7.44 -9.55 -6.46
N VAL A 16 -7.37 -8.32 -5.96
CA VAL A 16 -8.51 -7.49 -5.56
C VAL A 16 -8.44 -6.17 -6.30
N THR A 17 -9.56 -5.69 -6.79
CA THR A 17 -9.73 -4.32 -7.29
C THR A 17 -10.89 -3.64 -6.57
N GLY A 18 -10.86 -2.31 -6.56
CA GLY A 18 -11.90 -1.54 -5.88
C GLY A 18 -11.67 -1.38 -4.38
N CYS A 19 -12.29 -0.37 -3.84
CA CYS A 19 -12.16 0.02 -2.44
C CYS A 19 -13.22 1.07 -2.09
N SER A 20 -13.43 1.32 -0.79
CA SER A 20 -14.15 2.48 -0.26
C SER A 20 -13.22 3.42 0.51
N LYS A 21 -13.63 4.66 0.71
CA LYS A 21 -12.83 5.65 1.44
C LYS A 21 -12.58 5.20 2.88
N ALA A 22 -11.31 5.27 3.32
CA ALA A 22 -10.89 5.00 4.68
C ALA A 22 -10.40 6.26 5.41
N SER A 23 -9.93 7.27 4.67
CA SER A 23 -9.37 8.50 5.23
C SER A 23 -9.32 9.61 4.16
N ALA A 24 -8.88 10.80 4.55
CA ALA A 24 -8.68 11.94 3.65
C ALA A 24 -7.71 11.64 2.49
N GLY A 25 -6.77 10.72 2.67
CA GLY A 25 -5.88 10.25 1.58
C GLY A 25 -6.59 9.52 0.45
N CYS A 26 -7.90 9.20 0.61
CA CYS A 26 -8.70 8.56 -0.43
C CYS A 26 -9.50 9.56 -1.29
N ASP A 27 -9.51 10.86 -0.97
CA ASP A 27 -10.37 11.84 -1.66
C ASP A 27 -10.06 11.99 -3.14
N ASN A 28 -8.78 11.92 -3.51
CA ASN A 28 -8.30 12.01 -4.89
C ASN A 28 -7.62 10.70 -5.32
N CYS A 29 -8.22 9.56 -4.99
CA CYS A 29 -7.65 8.24 -5.23
C CYS A 29 -7.41 7.96 -6.72
N TYR A 30 -6.13 7.79 -7.10
CA TYR A 30 -5.75 7.48 -8.48
C TYR A 30 -6.35 6.16 -8.98
N ALA A 31 -6.51 5.18 -8.09
CA ALA A 31 -7.05 3.88 -8.45
C ALA A 31 -8.54 3.96 -8.81
N ALA A 32 -9.31 4.81 -8.12
CA ALA A 32 -10.71 5.06 -8.45
C ALA A 32 -10.86 5.73 -9.84
N ASP A 33 -10.03 6.74 -10.12
CA ASP A 33 -10.03 7.40 -11.43
C ASP A 33 -9.58 6.44 -12.56
N MET A 34 -8.57 5.62 -12.29
CA MET A 34 -8.11 4.60 -13.24
C MET A 34 -9.17 3.53 -13.48
N ALA A 35 -9.82 3.00 -12.42
CA ALA A 35 -10.88 2.00 -12.54
C ALA A 35 -12.05 2.52 -13.38
N ARG A 36 -12.43 3.80 -13.20
CA ARG A 36 -13.47 4.44 -14.03
C ARG A 36 -13.09 4.47 -15.51
N ARG A 37 -11.83 4.82 -15.83
CA ARG A 37 -11.32 4.80 -17.21
C ARG A 37 -11.33 3.39 -17.79
N LEU A 38 -10.83 2.41 -17.05
CA LEU A 38 -10.75 1.02 -17.50
C LEU A 38 -12.14 0.41 -17.70
N LYS A 39 -13.11 0.76 -16.86
CA LYS A 39 -14.52 0.42 -17.08
C LYS A 39 -15.06 1.03 -18.37
N GLY A 40 -14.80 2.33 -18.61
CA GLY A 40 -15.19 3.02 -19.85
C GLY A 40 -14.55 2.41 -21.11
N MET A 41 -13.39 1.77 -20.99
CA MET A 41 -12.70 1.02 -22.05
C MET A 41 -13.23 -0.42 -22.21
N GLY A 42 -14.26 -0.81 -21.49
CA GLY A 42 -14.84 -2.16 -21.56
C GLY A 42 -13.98 -3.26 -20.93
N MET A 43 -13.00 -2.92 -20.10
CA MET A 43 -12.16 -3.94 -19.46
C MET A 43 -12.95 -4.76 -18.45
N LYS A 44 -13.09 -6.07 -18.70
CA LYS A 44 -13.91 -7.01 -17.91
C LYS A 44 -13.54 -6.99 -16.42
N LYS A 45 -12.26 -6.93 -16.07
CA LYS A 45 -11.76 -6.86 -14.68
C LYS A 45 -12.32 -5.66 -13.90
N TYR A 46 -12.74 -4.59 -14.57
CA TYR A 46 -13.28 -3.35 -13.98
C TYR A 46 -14.77 -3.12 -14.30
N SER A 47 -15.50 -4.16 -14.68
CA SER A 47 -16.95 -4.06 -14.97
C SER A 47 -17.74 -3.48 -13.80
N ASN A 48 -17.36 -3.81 -12.55
CA ASN A 48 -17.93 -3.29 -11.32
C ASN A 48 -17.41 -1.87 -10.94
N GLY A 49 -16.59 -1.25 -11.82
CA GLY A 49 -15.99 0.05 -11.53
C GLY A 49 -14.98 -0.02 -10.39
N PHE A 50 -15.24 0.70 -9.30
CA PHE A 50 -14.37 0.72 -8.11
C PHE A 50 -15.03 0.05 -6.88
N ALA A 51 -16.07 -0.75 -7.06
CA ALA A 51 -16.58 -1.61 -6.01
C ALA A 51 -15.57 -2.73 -5.69
N PRO A 52 -15.38 -3.09 -4.41
CA PRO A 52 -14.49 -4.17 -4.01
C PRO A 52 -14.83 -5.47 -4.75
N THR A 53 -13.86 -6.04 -5.43
CA THR A 53 -14.08 -7.22 -6.28
C THR A 53 -12.88 -8.16 -6.19
N CYS A 54 -13.12 -9.42 -5.83
CA CYS A 54 -12.13 -10.49 -5.86
C CYS A 54 -11.95 -11.01 -7.29
N HIS A 55 -10.71 -11.38 -7.65
CA HIS A 55 -10.36 -11.95 -8.95
C HIS A 55 -9.69 -13.32 -8.77
N PRO A 56 -10.48 -14.40 -8.62
CA PRO A 56 -9.93 -15.75 -8.43
C PRO A 56 -9.04 -16.20 -9.58
N ASP A 57 -9.32 -15.74 -10.80
CA ASP A 57 -8.54 -15.99 -12.01
C ASP A 57 -7.12 -15.39 -11.98
N CYS A 58 -6.84 -14.50 -11.03
CA CYS A 58 -5.53 -13.90 -10.84
C CYS A 58 -4.71 -14.55 -9.72
N LEU A 59 -5.28 -15.47 -8.95
CA LEU A 59 -4.59 -16.08 -7.80
C LEU A 59 -3.29 -16.79 -8.22
N ASP A 60 -3.32 -17.51 -9.33
CA ASP A 60 -2.20 -18.32 -9.80
C ASP A 60 -1.16 -17.53 -10.61
N GLU A 61 -1.35 -16.22 -10.82
CA GLU A 61 -0.38 -15.41 -11.59
C GLU A 61 1.06 -15.54 -11.07
N PRO A 62 1.35 -15.43 -9.74
CA PRO A 62 2.70 -15.53 -9.21
C PRO A 62 3.37 -16.88 -9.44
N LEU A 63 2.61 -17.99 -9.52
CA LEU A 63 3.13 -19.32 -9.79
C LEU A 63 3.78 -19.42 -11.19
N THR A 64 3.41 -18.53 -12.10
CA THR A 64 3.94 -18.50 -13.47
C THR A 64 5.21 -17.66 -13.61
N TRP A 65 5.60 -16.90 -12.58
CA TRP A 65 6.74 -15.98 -12.66
C TRP A 65 8.04 -16.71 -12.31
N LYS A 66 8.96 -16.75 -13.25
CA LYS A 66 10.21 -17.51 -13.10
C LYS A 66 11.27 -16.81 -12.28
N GLU A 67 11.34 -15.46 -12.40
CA GLU A 67 12.39 -14.66 -11.78
C GLU A 67 11.93 -14.11 -10.42
N PRO A 68 12.80 -14.14 -9.39
CA PRO A 68 12.54 -13.48 -8.12
C PRO A 68 12.16 -12.01 -8.34
N THR A 69 11.07 -11.57 -7.70
CA THR A 69 10.57 -10.22 -7.94
C THR A 69 9.91 -9.62 -6.71
N LEU A 70 9.83 -8.28 -6.70
CA LEU A 70 9.05 -7.52 -5.72
C LEU A 70 7.63 -7.35 -6.22
N VAL A 71 6.66 -7.75 -5.41
CA VAL A 71 5.24 -7.81 -5.77
C VAL A 71 4.44 -6.90 -4.85
N PHE A 72 3.72 -5.93 -5.41
CA PHE A 72 2.81 -5.05 -4.67
C PHE A 72 1.39 -5.60 -4.67
N VAL A 73 0.80 -5.78 -3.49
CA VAL A 73 -0.52 -6.43 -3.30
C VAL A 73 -1.46 -5.51 -2.49
N PRO A 74 -2.58 -5.07 -3.09
CA PRO A 74 -2.81 -4.75 -4.49
C PRO A 74 -2.57 -3.25 -4.77
N SER A 75 -2.34 -2.85 -6.01
CA SER A 75 -2.21 -1.43 -6.39
C SER A 75 -3.55 -0.77 -6.75
N MET A 76 -4.58 -1.55 -7.01
CA MET A 76 -5.88 -1.08 -7.51
C MET A 76 -7.04 -1.40 -6.58
N GLY A 77 -6.78 -1.72 -5.33
CA GLY A 77 -7.75 -2.07 -4.31
C GLY A 77 -7.13 -2.06 -2.91
N ASP A 78 -7.80 -2.72 -1.97
CA ASP A 78 -7.32 -2.99 -0.62
C ASP A 78 -7.69 -4.43 -0.24
N LEU A 79 -6.68 -5.29 -0.01
CA LEU A 79 -6.90 -6.69 0.31
C LEU A 79 -7.68 -6.87 1.63
N PHE A 80 -7.52 -5.94 2.57
CA PHE A 80 -8.20 -5.95 3.86
C PHE A 80 -9.46 -5.07 3.88
N HIS A 81 -10.10 -4.84 2.71
CA HIS A 81 -11.41 -4.19 2.67
C HIS A 81 -12.48 -5.07 3.35
N PRO A 82 -13.43 -4.52 4.14
CA PRO A 82 -14.44 -5.32 4.86
C PRO A 82 -15.27 -6.27 3.98
N GLU A 83 -15.46 -5.92 2.72
CA GLU A 83 -16.23 -6.76 1.75
C GLU A 83 -15.38 -7.87 1.10
N ILE A 84 -14.09 -7.98 1.40
CA ILE A 84 -13.26 -9.09 0.91
C ILE A 84 -13.36 -10.22 1.93
N PRO A 85 -13.85 -11.42 1.56
CA PRO A 85 -13.95 -12.57 2.46
C PRO A 85 -12.57 -13.02 2.98
N ASP A 86 -12.51 -13.46 4.22
CA ASP A 86 -11.24 -13.97 4.81
C ASP A 86 -10.76 -15.21 4.07
N GLU A 87 -11.67 -16.07 3.60
CA GLU A 87 -11.35 -17.25 2.78
C GLU A 87 -10.67 -16.88 1.44
N PHE A 88 -10.90 -15.67 0.94
CA PHE A 88 -10.19 -15.19 -0.25
C PHE A 88 -8.79 -14.69 0.11
N ILE A 89 -8.65 -14.02 1.25
CA ILE A 89 -7.34 -13.58 1.76
C ILE A 89 -6.45 -14.81 2.04
N GLU A 90 -7.01 -15.87 2.64
CA GLU A 90 -6.32 -17.15 2.87
C GLU A 90 -5.72 -17.72 1.56
N LYS A 91 -6.50 -17.76 0.48
CA LYS A 91 -6.02 -18.22 -0.84
C LYS A 91 -4.89 -17.34 -1.40
N VAL A 92 -4.93 -16.03 -1.12
CA VAL A 92 -3.83 -15.13 -1.49
C VAL A 92 -2.57 -15.48 -0.71
N ILE A 93 -2.68 -15.72 0.61
CA ILE A 93 -1.56 -16.11 1.46
C ILE A 93 -1.01 -17.48 1.05
N GLU A 94 -1.86 -18.47 0.77
CA GLU A 94 -1.43 -19.77 0.24
C GLU A 94 -0.60 -19.65 -1.05
N THR A 95 -0.99 -18.75 -1.96
CA THR A 95 -0.23 -18.51 -3.20
C THR A 95 1.13 -17.87 -2.88
N ILE A 96 1.19 -16.96 -1.91
CA ILE A 96 2.43 -16.35 -1.44
C ILE A 96 3.38 -17.40 -0.85
N GLU A 97 2.86 -18.31 -0.02
CA GLU A 97 3.63 -19.42 0.57
C GLU A 97 4.20 -20.38 -0.50
N LYS A 98 3.43 -20.64 -1.56
CA LYS A 98 3.85 -21.47 -2.70
C LYS A 98 4.91 -20.81 -3.59
N THR A 99 5.20 -19.53 -3.37
CA THR A 99 6.13 -18.74 -4.20
C THR A 99 7.18 -18.00 -3.35
N PRO A 100 7.97 -18.73 -2.54
CA PRO A 100 8.92 -18.13 -1.59
C PRO A 100 10.07 -17.36 -2.25
N GLN A 101 10.30 -17.55 -3.57
CA GLN A 101 11.29 -16.81 -4.34
C GLN A 101 10.90 -15.33 -4.56
N HIS A 102 9.62 -14.95 -4.39
CA HIS A 102 9.15 -13.57 -4.54
C HIS A 102 9.07 -12.89 -3.18
N THR A 103 9.19 -11.56 -3.15
CA THR A 103 8.93 -10.74 -1.97
C THR A 103 7.63 -9.96 -2.18
N TYR A 104 6.70 -10.10 -1.27
CA TYR A 104 5.39 -9.47 -1.35
C TYR A 104 5.28 -8.27 -0.41
N GLN A 105 4.77 -7.18 -0.94
CA GLN A 105 4.52 -5.93 -0.21
C GLN A 105 3.01 -5.72 -0.13
N ILE A 106 2.42 -6.10 1.00
CA ILE A 106 0.97 -5.96 1.24
C ILE A 106 0.72 -4.63 1.92
N LEU A 107 -0.02 -3.72 1.26
CA LEU A 107 -0.30 -2.39 1.76
C LEU A 107 -1.80 -2.17 1.95
N THR A 108 -2.17 -1.66 3.11
CA THR A 108 -3.57 -1.36 3.43
C THR A 108 -3.73 -0.03 4.18
N LYS A 109 -4.92 0.57 4.09
CA LYS A 109 -5.38 1.64 4.97
C LYS A 109 -6.23 1.13 6.15
N ARG A 110 -6.31 -0.20 6.29
CA ARG A 110 -7.10 -0.91 7.30
C ARG A 110 -6.24 -1.88 8.12
N PRO A 111 -5.19 -1.36 8.81
CA PRO A 111 -4.25 -2.23 9.52
C PRO A 111 -4.91 -3.00 10.66
N SER A 112 -6.02 -2.51 11.23
CA SER A 112 -6.76 -3.23 12.27
C SER A 112 -7.30 -4.57 11.76
N ARG A 113 -7.88 -4.61 10.56
CA ARG A 113 -8.36 -5.85 9.96
C ARG A 113 -7.20 -6.77 9.56
N MET A 114 -6.11 -6.20 9.04
CA MET A 114 -4.90 -6.98 8.74
C MET A 114 -4.32 -7.60 10.00
N ALA A 115 -4.23 -6.85 11.10
CA ALA A 115 -3.77 -7.36 12.39
C ALA A 115 -4.70 -8.46 12.91
N GLN A 116 -6.02 -8.26 12.86
CA GLN A 116 -6.99 -9.27 13.25
C GLN A 116 -6.84 -10.56 12.44
N PHE A 117 -6.69 -10.48 11.13
CA PHE A 117 -6.48 -11.65 10.27
C PHE A 117 -5.24 -12.43 10.69
N PHE A 118 -4.12 -11.75 10.92
CA PHE A 118 -2.87 -12.38 11.31
C PHE A 118 -2.79 -12.81 12.79
N THR A 119 -3.84 -12.63 13.59
CA THR A 119 -3.93 -13.29 14.92
C THR A 119 -4.14 -14.80 14.81
N THR A 120 -4.73 -15.25 13.72
CA THR A 120 -5.08 -16.67 13.49
C THR A 120 -4.35 -17.28 12.29
N HIS A 121 -3.64 -16.48 11.52
CA HIS A 121 -2.89 -16.91 10.34
C HIS A 121 -1.42 -16.50 10.45
N ALA A 122 -0.52 -17.42 10.12
CA ALA A 122 0.91 -17.10 10.08
C ALA A 122 1.22 -16.13 8.94
N ILE A 123 2.24 -15.30 9.13
CA ILE A 123 2.76 -14.41 8.10
C ILE A 123 3.90 -15.11 7.39
N PRO A 124 3.83 -15.32 6.07
CA PRO A 124 4.95 -15.92 5.34
C PRO A 124 6.21 -15.06 5.40
N ASP A 125 7.38 -15.69 5.46
CA ASP A 125 8.67 -15.01 5.59
C ASP A 125 9.00 -14.04 4.45
N ASN A 126 8.38 -14.20 3.31
CA ASN A 126 8.56 -13.37 2.13
C ASN A 126 7.56 -12.21 2.04
N VAL A 127 6.80 -11.93 3.13
CA VAL A 127 5.82 -10.84 3.19
C VAL A 127 6.34 -9.66 3.98
N TRP A 128 6.21 -8.48 3.41
CA TRP A 128 6.26 -7.19 4.09
C TRP A 128 4.84 -6.68 4.27
N VAL A 129 4.45 -6.38 5.51
CA VAL A 129 3.15 -5.78 5.83
C VAL A 129 3.30 -4.27 5.96
N GLY A 130 2.39 -3.51 5.38
CA GLY A 130 2.46 -2.06 5.40
C GLY A 130 1.14 -1.36 5.61
N SER A 131 1.21 -0.15 6.14
CA SER A 131 0.05 0.73 6.25
C SER A 131 0.33 2.09 5.64
N SER A 132 -0.73 2.67 5.02
CA SER A 132 -0.65 4.07 4.58
C SER A 132 -0.99 5.01 5.73
N VAL A 133 -0.18 6.07 5.90
CA VAL A 133 -0.36 7.13 6.89
C VAL A 133 -0.17 8.48 6.21
N GLU A 134 -1.24 9.21 6.00
CA GLU A 134 -1.24 10.39 5.12
C GLU A 134 -1.09 11.72 5.86
N ASN A 135 -1.46 11.74 7.13
CA ASN A 135 -1.39 12.90 8.03
C ASN A 135 -1.55 12.47 9.50
N ALA A 136 -1.47 13.42 10.43
CA ALA A 136 -1.58 13.19 11.86
C ALA A 136 -2.89 12.51 12.32
N ALA A 137 -4.01 12.70 11.62
CA ALA A 137 -5.30 12.11 12.00
C ALA A 137 -5.33 10.57 11.93
N VAL A 138 -4.40 9.96 11.22
CA VAL A 138 -4.33 8.50 11.02
C VAL A 138 -3.02 7.88 11.52
N ILE A 139 -2.25 8.59 12.35
CA ILE A 139 -1.00 8.11 12.96
C ILE A 139 -1.21 6.81 13.76
N HIS A 140 -2.36 6.64 14.42
CA HIS A 140 -2.72 5.41 15.16
C HIS A 140 -2.57 4.13 14.32
N ARG A 141 -2.56 4.23 12.99
CA ARG A 141 -2.32 3.08 12.11
C ARG A 141 -0.91 2.51 12.25
N ILE A 142 0.06 3.30 12.70
CA ILE A 142 1.43 2.82 12.93
C ILE A 142 1.43 1.86 14.11
N GLU A 143 0.83 2.25 15.24
CA GLU A 143 0.71 1.38 16.42
C GLU A 143 -0.08 0.11 16.10
N THR A 144 -1.18 0.26 15.36
CA THR A 144 -1.97 -0.91 14.93
C THR A 144 -1.15 -1.86 14.07
N LEU A 145 -0.32 -1.35 13.17
CA LEU A 145 0.57 -2.17 12.34
C LEU A 145 1.62 -2.90 13.20
N LYS A 146 2.10 -2.28 14.26
CA LYS A 146 3.09 -2.88 15.19
C LYS A 146 2.52 -4.07 15.97
N ASN A 147 1.19 -4.19 16.12
CA ASN A 147 0.55 -5.36 16.72
C ASN A 147 0.65 -6.64 15.87
N ILE A 148 1.08 -6.54 14.63
CA ILE A 148 1.32 -7.70 13.77
C ILE A 148 2.70 -8.25 14.08
N ASP A 149 2.80 -9.53 14.46
CA ASP A 149 4.07 -10.16 14.85
C ASP A 149 4.94 -10.46 13.63
N THR A 150 5.71 -9.49 13.21
CA THR A 150 6.71 -9.59 12.14
C THR A 150 7.74 -8.47 12.25
N LEU A 151 8.95 -8.71 11.75
CA LEU A 151 9.98 -7.67 11.64
C LEU A 151 9.92 -6.92 10.30
N ARG A 152 9.12 -7.39 9.35
CA ARG A 152 9.01 -6.82 7.99
C ARG A 152 7.83 -5.88 7.88
N ARG A 153 7.92 -4.71 8.55
CA ARG A 153 6.91 -3.65 8.51
C ARG A 153 7.40 -2.48 7.68
N PHE A 154 6.50 -1.88 6.90
CA PHE A 154 6.78 -0.64 6.20
C PHE A 154 5.63 0.35 6.28
N LEU A 155 5.94 1.63 6.14
CA LEU A 155 4.96 2.70 6.08
C LEU A 155 4.99 3.37 4.71
N SER A 156 3.80 3.63 4.17
CA SER A 156 3.62 4.43 2.97
C SER A 156 2.93 5.73 3.33
N MET A 157 3.72 6.80 3.47
CA MET A 157 3.22 8.17 3.65
C MET A 157 2.79 8.71 2.27
N GLU A 158 1.81 8.04 1.67
CA GLU A 158 1.32 8.32 0.33
C GLU A 158 -0.21 8.25 0.25
N PRO A 159 -0.84 9.38 -0.13
CA PRO A 159 -0.25 10.71 -0.33
C PRO A 159 0.06 11.38 1.02
N LEU A 160 1.25 11.99 1.17
CA LEU A 160 1.54 12.82 2.34
C LEU A 160 0.83 14.17 2.16
N ILE A 161 -0.26 14.38 2.91
CA ILE A 161 -1.17 15.53 2.76
C ILE A 161 -1.25 16.40 4.01
N GLY A 162 -0.45 16.13 5.00
CA GLY A 162 -0.36 16.90 6.23
C GLY A 162 0.89 16.58 7.02
N ASP A 163 1.20 17.46 7.96
CA ASP A 163 2.26 17.24 8.92
C ASP A 163 1.96 16.01 9.79
N LEU A 164 2.98 15.22 10.08
CA LEU A 164 2.89 14.08 10.98
C LEU A 164 3.36 14.43 12.39
N GLY A 165 4.07 15.56 12.55
CA GLY A 165 4.74 15.93 13.79
C GLY A 165 5.89 14.97 14.15
N ASN A 166 6.29 14.98 15.40
CA ASN A 166 7.29 14.03 15.89
C ASN A 166 6.65 12.66 16.11
N ILE A 167 7.09 11.68 15.30
CA ILE A 167 6.64 10.28 15.35
C ILE A 167 7.80 9.31 15.60
N GLU A 168 8.97 9.80 16.07
CA GLU A 168 10.17 8.98 16.29
C GLU A 168 9.87 7.70 17.10
N GLU A 169 9.13 7.82 18.22
CA GLU A 169 8.76 6.67 19.06
C GLU A 169 7.86 5.66 18.32
N LEU A 170 7.00 6.15 17.43
CA LEU A 170 6.13 5.29 16.63
C LEU A 170 6.90 4.55 15.52
N LEU A 171 7.99 5.15 15.01
CA LEU A 171 8.81 4.56 13.96
C LEU A 171 9.67 3.38 14.44
N GLU A 172 9.86 3.21 15.74
CA GLU A 172 10.58 2.05 16.28
C GLU A 172 9.94 0.74 15.82
N GLY A 173 10.75 -0.18 15.28
CA GLY A 173 10.29 -1.46 14.74
C GLY A 173 9.69 -1.38 13.32
N ILE A 174 9.79 -0.21 12.67
CA ILE A 174 9.47 -0.04 11.24
C ILE A 174 10.76 -0.25 10.43
N GLY A 175 10.70 -1.13 9.45
CA GLY A 175 11.86 -1.48 8.61
C GLY A 175 12.04 -0.61 7.38
N TRP A 176 11.05 0.17 6.98
CA TRP A 176 11.11 1.00 5.77
C TRP A 176 10.00 2.05 5.73
N VAL A 177 10.32 3.26 5.29
CA VAL A 177 9.37 4.37 5.12
C VAL A 177 9.44 4.91 3.70
N ILE A 178 8.27 5.03 3.07
CA ILE A 178 8.09 5.60 1.73
C ILE A 178 7.31 6.91 1.88
N ALA A 179 7.74 7.98 1.23
CA ALA A 179 7.01 9.24 1.18
C ALA A 179 6.76 9.70 -0.26
N GLY A 180 5.56 10.20 -0.51
CA GLY A 180 5.22 10.74 -1.82
C GLY A 180 3.95 11.57 -1.84
N GLY A 181 3.94 12.55 -2.74
CA GLY A 181 2.82 13.45 -2.95
C GLY A 181 1.68 12.82 -3.75
N GLU A 182 0.52 13.45 -3.67
CA GLU A 182 -0.71 13.03 -4.33
C GLU A 182 -0.60 13.17 -5.85
N SER A 183 -1.09 12.17 -6.57
CA SER A 183 -1.12 12.15 -8.03
C SER A 183 -2.48 12.59 -8.56
N GLY A 184 -2.52 13.14 -9.79
CA GLY A 184 -3.75 13.52 -10.48
C GLY A 184 -4.02 15.04 -10.46
N ASN A 185 -5.05 15.44 -11.21
CA ASN A 185 -5.33 16.87 -11.47
C ASN A 185 -5.83 17.65 -10.23
N ARG A 186 -6.30 16.94 -9.21
CA ARG A 186 -6.80 17.52 -7.95
C ARG A 186 -5.84 17.30 -6.79
N ALA A 187 -4.58 16.99 -7.10
CA ALA A 187 -3.57 16.71 -6.10
C ALA A 187 -3.40 17.88 -5.13
N ARG A 188 -3.38 17.56 -3.84
CA ARG A 188 -3.03 18.52 -2.78
C ARG A 188 -1.52 18.69 -2.71
N GLU A 189 -1.11 19.86 -2.27
CA GLU A 189 0.30 20.16 -2.09
C GLU A 189 0.90 19.29 -0.98
N MET A 190 2.09 18.77 -1.23
CA MET A 190 2.95 18.18 -0.21
C MET A 190 4.07 19.17 0.10
N LYS A 191 4.14 19.63 1.35
CA LYS A 191 5.17 20.59 1.77
C LYS A 191 6.53 19.90 1.94
N GLU A 192 7.57 20.54 1.43
CA GLU A 192 8.95 20.04 1.57
C GLU A 192 9.34 19.83 3.03
N ALA A 193 8.94 20.76 3.92
CA ALA A 193 9.21 20.67 5.34
C ALA A 193 8.73 19.35 5.97
N TRP A 194 7.56 18.85 5.57
CA TRP A 194 7.05 17.56 6.09
C TRP A 194 7.90 16.37 5.68
N VAL A 195 8.40 16.41 4.43
CA VAL A 195 9.26 15.34 3.88
C VAL A 195 10.62 15.34 4.55
N LEU A 196 11.22 16.53 4.73
CA LEU A 196 12.52 16.70 5.37
C LEU A 196 12.46 16.31 6.85
N ASP A 197 11.39 16.70 7.55
CA ASP A 197 11.20 16.34 8.94
C ASP A 197 11.08 14.82 9.11
N LEU A 198 10.21 14.18 8.33
CA LEU A 198 10.06 12.72 8.33
C LEU A 198 11.37 11.99 7.98
N LYS A 199 12.11 12.50 6.98
CA LYS A 199 13.42 11.95 6.61
C LYS A 199 14.41 12.04 7.78
N ASN A 200 14.48 13.20 8.44
CA ASN A 200 15.39 13.40 9.58
C ASN A 200 15.06 12.43 10.73
N GLN A 201 13.79 12.20 11.02
CA GLN A 201 13.37 11.22 12.03
C GLN A 201 13.79 9.80 11.63
N CYS A 202 13.62 9.42 10.35
CA CYS A 202 14.10 8.13 9.85
C CYS A 202 15.62 8.00 9.93
N ASP A 203 16.37 9.04 9.55
CA ASP A 203 17.86 9.04 9.59
C ASP A 203 18.39 8.85 11.02
N LYS A 204 17.79 9.51 12.01
CA LYS A 204 18.15 9.35 13.44
C LYS A 204 18.00 7.91 13.93
N LEU A 205 16.99 7.21 13.43
CA LEU A 205 16.66 5.83 13.82
C LEU A 205 17.32 4.77 12.91
N GLY A 206 18.06 5.20 11.88
CA GLY A 206 18.66 4.29 10.89
C GLY A 206 17.63 3.55 10.02
N ILE A 207 16.44 4.12 9.85
CA ILE A 207 15.37 3.52 9.05
C ILE A 207 15.53 3.94 7.58
N PRO A 208 15.61 2.99 6.64
CA PRO A 208 15.60 3.30 5.21
C PRO A 208 14.42 4.19 4.81
N PHE A 209 14.73 5.33 4.20
CA PHE A 209 13.73 6.28 3.71
C PHE A 209 13.76 6.35 2.19
N PHE A 210 12.59 6.22 1.56
CA PHE A 210 12.44 6.30 0.11
C PHE A 210 11.51 7.45 -0.27
N PHE A 211 12.07 8.49 -0.88
CA PHE A 211 11.29 9.55 -1.48
C PHE A 211 10.85 9.16 -2.90
N LYS A 212 9.55 8.95 -3.11
CA LYS A 212 9.01 8.51 -4.38
C LYS A 212 8.84 9.64 -5.39
N GLN A 213 8.14 10.70 -5.01
CA GLN A 213 7.81 11.82 -5.89
C GLN A 213 7.10 12.95 -5.15
N TRP A 214 7.12 14.15 -5.74
CA TRP A 214 6.30 15.28 -5.29
C TRP A 214 4.81 15.17 -5.66
N GLY A 215 4.44 14.18 -6.48
CA GLY A 215 3.09 14.06 -7.03
C GLY A 215 2.86 14.98 -8.21
N ALA A 216 1.64 15.48 -8.38
CA ALA A 216 1.32 16.47 -9.42
C ALA A 216 1.76 17.89 -9.04
N TRP A 217 2.05 18.15 -7.77
CA TRP A 217 2.68 19.39 -7.30
C TRP A 217 4.19 19.24 -7.34
N LYS A 218 4.87 20.10 -8.08
CA LYS A 218 6.32 20.25 -8.00
C LYS A 218 6.62 21.34 -6.97
N ALA A 219 7.50 21.06 -6.01
CA ALA A 219 7.97 22.05 -5.07
C ALA A 219 8.40 23.34 -5.81
N GLY A 220 7.81 24.49 -5.44
CA GLY A 220 8.14 25.78 -6.01
C GLY A 220 7.55 26.14 -7.38
N LYS A 221 6.60 25.39 -7.91
CA LYS A 221 5.83 25.77 -9.11
C LYS A 221 4.34 25.87 -8.75
N LYS A 222 3.85 27.09 -8.57
CA LYS A 222 2.45 27.42 -8.78
C LYS A 222 2.16 27.47 -10.26
#